data_22389936f788f055c84ed1ec89ecd807
#
_entry.id   22389936f788f055c84ed1ec89ecd807
#
_cell.length_a   1.000
_cell.length_b   1.000
_cell.length_c   1.000
_cell.angle_alpha   90.00
_cell.angle_beta   90.00
_cell.angle_gamma   90.00
#
_symmetry.space_group_name_H-M   'P 1'
#
loop_
_entity.id
_entity.type
_entity.pdbx_description
1 polymer ?
#
loop_
_entity_poly.entity_id
_entity_poly.type
_entity_poly.pdbx_seq_one_letter_code
_entity_poly.pdbx_strand_id
1 'polypeptide(L)'
;VQKIFKKLYEQGDIYKSTYEGLYCTPCESFWTESQLIDGKCPDCGRPVEKACEEAYFFNLQKYASRLIKHIEDHPEFTQPESRKNEMINNFLKPGLQDLCVSRTSFKWGIPVDFDPGHVVYVWIDALSNYITSLGFDADGNHGDLYRKYWPADVHIIGKDILRFHTIYWPIMLMALGEPLPKQVFGHP
;
A
#
# COMPACT_ATOMS: atom_id res chain seq x y z
N VAL A 1 12.77 1.35 -5.77
CA VAL A 1 11.46 0.68 -5.87
C VAL A 1 11.63 -0.78 -6.26
N GLN A 2 12.24 -1.09 -7.41
CA GLN A 2 12.40 -2.48 -7.91
C GLN A 2 13.08 -3.39 -6.89
N LYS A 3 14.19 -2.97 -6.24
CA LYS A 3 14.84 -3.73 -5.18
C LYS A 3 13.91 -4.02 -3.98
N ILE A 4 13.08 -3.03 -3.59
CA ILE A 4 12.08 -3.21 -2.52
C ILE A 4 11.06 -4.27 -2.93
N PHE A 5 10.50 -4.15 -4.12
CA PHE A 5 9.53 -5.11 -4.64
C PHE A 5 10.09 -6.53 -4.69
N LYS A 6 11.30 -6.68 -5.23
CA LYS A 6 12.00 -7.95 -5.31
C LYS A 6 12.26 -8.57 -3.95
N LYS A 7 12.75 -7.77 -2.98
CA LYS A 7 12.99 -8.23 -1.60
C LYS A 7 11.70 -8.75 -0.96
N LEU A 8 10.60 -8.02 -1.08
CA LEU A 8 9.29 -8.45 -0.55
C LEU A 8 8.78 -9.72 -1.25
N TYR A 9 9.04 -9.87 -2.54
CA TYR A 9 8.70 -11.07 -3.29
C TYR A 9 9.53 -12.28 -2.84
N GLU A 10 10.83 -12.14 -2.71
CA GLU A 10 11.74 -13.21 -2.26
C GLU A 10 11.44 -13.67 -0.82
N GLN A 11 10.91 -12.77 0.02
CA GLN A 11 10.46 -13.08 1.38
C GLN A 11 9.07 -13.77 1.43
N GLY A 12 8.36 -13.85 0.29
CA GLY A 12 7.00 -14.37 0.20
C GLY A 12 5.94 -13.41 0.75
N ASP A 13 6.27 -12.13 0.94
CA ASP A 13 5.32 -11.08 1.32
C ASP A 13 4.55 -10.55 0.11
N ILE A 14 5.16 -10.59 -1.07
CA ILE A 14 4.50 -10.39 -2.36
C ILE A 14 4.41 -11.74 -3.07
N TYR A 15 3.27 -12.04 -3.66
CA TYR A 15 3.02 -13.26 -4.40
C TYR A 15 2.19 -12.98 -5.66
N LYS A 16 2.33 -13.85 -6.65
CA LYS A 16 1.59 -13.75 -7.91
C LYS A 16 0.26 -14.48 -7.80
N SER A 17 -0.81 -13.86 -8.25
CA SER A 17 -2.15 -14.45 -8.28
C SER A 17 -2.97 -13.81 -9.39
N THR A 18 -4.20 -14.27 -9.54
CA THR A 18 -5.16 -13.75 -10.51
C THR A 18 -6.18 -12.89 -9.78
N TYR A 19 -6.37 -11.68 -10.27
CA TYR A 19 -7.42 -10.79 -9.80
C TYR A 19 -8.63 -10.92 -10.72
N GLU A 20 -9.76 -11.31 -10.17
CA GLU A 20 -11.05 -11.27 -10.85
C GLU A 20 -11.88 -10.13 -10.27
N GLY A 21 -12.43 -9.31 -11.13
CA GLY A 21 -13.22 -8.16 -10.71
C GLY A 21 -14.04 -7.58 -11.85
N LEU A 22 -14.78 -6.54 -11.52
CA LEU A 22 -15.57 -5.77 -12.49
C LEU A 22 -14.72 -4.59 -12.97
N TYR A 23 -14.32 -4.63 -14.22
CA TYR A 23 -13.41 -3.67 -14.82
C TYR A 23 -14.14 -2.63 -15.64
N CYS A 24 -13.81 -1.37 -15.40
CA CYS A 24 -14.25 -0.26 -16.23
C CYS A 24 -13.13 0.13 -17.19
N THR A 25 -13.25 -0.25 -18.46
CA THR A 25 -12.22 0.03 -19.48
C THR A 25 -11.89 1.53 -19.63
N PRO A 26 -12.89 2.45 -19.65
CA PRO A 26 -12.58 3.87 -19.81
C PRO A 26 -11.90 4.54 -18.60
N CYS A 27 -12.10 3.98 -17.39
CA CYS A 27 -11.48 4.47 -16.15
C CYS A 27 -10.25 3.66 -15.76
N GLU A 28 -9.97 2.55 -16.48
CA GLU A 28 -8.88 1.62 -16.19
C GLU A 28 -8.87 1.15 -14.72
N SER A 29 -10.07 0.91 -14.17
CA SER A 29 -10.26 0.64 -12.74
C SER A 29 -11.08 -0.61 -12.50
N PHE A 30 -10.65 -1.40 -11.51
CA PHE A 30 -11.41 -2.53 -10.99
C PHE A 30 -12.30 -2.11 -9.83
N TRP A 31 -13.48 -2.70 -9.79
CA TRP A 31 -14.49 -2.46 -8.78
C TRP A 31 -15.02 -3.78 -8.21
N THR A 32 -15.36 -3.77 -6.94
CA THR A 32 -16.17 -4.84 -6.34
C THR A 32 -17.66 -4.57 -6.61
N GLU A 33 -18.50 -5.60 -6.54
CA GLU A 33 -19.95 -5.43 -6.72
C GLU A 33 -20.55 -4.39 -5.76
N SER A 34 -20.05 -4.36 -4.52
CA SER A 34 -20.49 -3.41 -3.48
C SER A 34 -20.11 -1.95 -3.74
N GLN A 35 -19.14 -1.70 -4.60
CA GLN A 35 -18.68 -0.35 -4.95
C GLN A 35 -19.41 0.23 -6.16
N LEU A 36 -20.11 -0.62 -6.93
CA LEU A 36 -20.87 -0.15 -8.08
C LEU A 36 -22.10 0.65 -7.67
N ILE A 37 -22.42 1.65 -8.48
CA ILE A 37 -23.67 2.42 -8.37
C ILE A 37 -24.60 1.94 -9.47
N ASP A 38 -25.73 1.33 -9.10
CA ASP A 38 -26.69 0.72 -10.03
C ASP A 38 -26.05 -0.25 -11.05
N GLY A 39 -25.04 -1.04 -10.58
CA GLY A 39 -24.30 -1.99 -11.41
C GLY A 39 -23.32 -1.35 -12.40
N LYS A 40 -23.01 -0.06 -12.24
CA LYS A 40 -22.12 0.71 -13.12
C LYS A 40 -20.93 1.29 -12.36
N CYS A 41 -19.91 1.67 -13.13
CA CYS A 41 -18.74 2.34 -12.61
C CYS A 41 -19.11 3.61 -11.82
N PRO A 42 -18.70 3.77 -10.56
CA PRO A 42 -19.03 4.94 -9.74
C PRO A 42 -18.42 6.24 -10.28
N ASP A 43 -17.28 6.16 -11.00
CA ASP A 43 -16.57 7.33 -11.49
C ASP A 43 -17.18 7.90 -12.79
N CYS A 44 -17.59 7.04 -13.72
CA CYS A 44 -18.02 7.49 -15.04
C CYS A 44 -19.43 7.05 -15.44
N GLY A 45 -20.10 6.26 -14.62
CA GLY A 45 -21.46 5.76 -14.88
C GLY A 45 -21.60 4.75 -16.03
N ARG A 46 -20.48 4.26 -16.60
CA ARG A 46 -20.48 3.31 -17.72
C ARG A 46 -20.60 1.86 -17.20
N PRO A 47 -21.06 0.94 -18.05
CA PRO A 47 -21.06 -0.49 -17.72
C PRO A 47 -19.65 -0.97 -17.38
N VAL A 48 -19.57 -1.96 -16.50
CA VAL A 48 -18.34 -2.68 -16.15
C VAL A 48 -18.44 -4.11 -16.69
N GLU A 49 -17.30 -4.69 -17.02
CA GLU A 49 -17.20 -6.05 -17.54
C GLU A 49 -16.40 -6.92 -16.57
N LYS A 50 -16.72 -8.21 -16.51
CA LYS A 50 -15.89 -9.15 -15.76
C LYS A 50 -14.54 -9.27 -16.44
N ALA A 51 -13.49 -8.97 -15.71
CA ALA A 51 -12.12 -9.10 -16.18
C ALA A 51 -11.30 -9.90 -15.19
N CYS A 52 -10.32 -10.59 -15.74
CA CYS A 52 -9.36 -11.39 -14.99
C CYS A 52 -7.97 -10.92 -15.39
N GLU A 53 -7.19 -10.45 -14.44
CA GLU A 53 -5.83 -9.96 -14.66
C GLU A 53 -4.87 -10.70 -13.72
N GLU A 54 -3.76 -11.18 -14.28
CA GLU A 54 -2.66 -11.66 -13.45
C GLU A 54 -1.96 -10.47 -12.79
N ALA A 55 -1.75 -10.54 -11.49
CA ALA A 55 -1.14 -9.46 -10.75
C ALA A 55 -0.34 -9.98 -9.55
N TYR A 56 0.52 -9.13 -9.02
CA TYR A 56 1.19 -9.34 -7.75
C TYR A 56 0.39 -8.73 -6.61
N PHE A 57 0.36 -9.44 -5.48
CA PHE A 57 -0.37 -9.05 -4.27
C PHE A 57 0.58 -9.00 -3.09
N PHE A 58 0.45 -7.97 -2.27
CA PHE A 58 1.16 -7.86 -1.00
C PHE A 58 0.27 -8.36 0.14
N ASN A 59 0.75 -9.36 0.88
CA ASN A 59 0.05 -9.99 1.98
C ASN A 59 0.01 -9.09 3.22
N LEU A 60 -0.98 -8.24 3.30
CA LEU A 60 -1.16 -7.31 4.40
C LEU A 60 -1.61 -8.01 5.68
N GLN A 61 -2.42 -9.06 5.55
CA GLN A 61 -2.99 -9.77 6.70
C GLN A 61 -1.91 -10.38 7.60
N LYS A 62 -0.78 -10.79 7.05
CA LYS A 62 0.38 -11.30 7.80
C LYS A 62 0.87 -10.35 8.90
N TYR A 63 0.71 -9.06 8.70
CA TYR A 63 1.20 -8.00 9.58
C TYR A 63 0.11 -7.31 10.41
N ALA A 64 -1.18 -7.61 10.17
CA ALA A 64 -2.31 -6.92 10.76
C ALA A 64 -2.26 -6.91 12.29
N SER A 65 -2.05 -8.05 12.93
CA SER A 65 -1.98 -8.15 14.39
C SER A 65 -0.81 -7.36 14.99
N ARG A 66 0.34 -7.35 14.29
CA ARG A 66 1.51 -6.59 14.72
C ARG A 66 1.26 -5.08 14.62
N LEU A 67 0.55 -4.64 13.58
CA LEU A 67 0.18 -3.24 13.42
C LEU A 67 -0.85 -2.79 14.46
N ILE A 68 -1.88 -3.60 14.71
CA ILE A 68 -2.87 -3.32 15.77
C ILE A 68 -2.17 -3.13 17.10
N LYS A 69 -1.30 -4.09 17.48
CA LYS A 69 -0.53 -3.99 18.71
C LYS A 69 0.33 -2.71 18.76
N HIS A 70 0.97 -2.35 17.65
CA HIS A 70 1.77 -1.13 17.59
C HIS A 70 0.91 0.13 17.84
N ILE A 71 -0.28 0.21 17.24
CA ILE A 71 -1.21 1.34 17.43
C ILE A 71 -1.75 1.39 18.87
N GLU A 72 -1.95 0.24 19.51
CA GLU A 72 -2.39 0.15 20.90
C GLU A 72 -1.27 0.58 21.88
N ASP A 73 -0.04 0.12 21.64
CA ASP A 73 1.12 0.46 22.46
C ASP A 73 1.58 1.93 22.27
N HIS A 74 1.24 2.55 21.13
CA HIS A 74 1.61 3.91 20.74
C HIS A 74 0.37 4.75 20.37
N PRO A 75 -0.40 5.23 21.36
CA PRO A 75 -1.65 5.96 21.10
C PRO A 75 -1.46 7.25 20.31
N GLU A 76 -0.25 7.80 20.28
CA GLU A 76 0.16 8.96 19.48
C GLU A 76 0.40 8.66 18.01
N PHE A 77 0.56 7.38 17.63
CA PHE A 77 0.96 6.98 16.29
C PHE A 77 0.00 7.46 15.20
N THR A 78 -1.32 7.35 15.43
CA THR A 78 -2.33 7.85 14.48
C THR A 78 -3.16 8.97 15.11
N GLN A 79 -3.09 10.17 14.54
CA GLN A 79 -3.80 11.34 15.03
C GLN A 79 -4.61 12.02 13.92
N PRO A 80 -5.73 12.67 14.26
CA PRO A 80 -6.40 12.70 15.55
C PRO A 80 -7.05 11.35 15.92
N GLU A 81 -7.45 11.18 17.17
CA GLU A 81 -7.98 9.91 17.70
C GLU A 81 -9.19 9.37 16.93
N SER A 82 -10.04 10.25 16.41
CA SER A 82 -11.17 9.85 15.55
C SER A 82 -10.69 9.07 14.32
N ARG A 83 -9.55 9.45 13.75
CA ARG A 83 -8.95 8.80 12.59
C ARG A 83 -8.30 7.45 12.96
N LYS A 84 -7.68 7.37 14.15
CA LYS A 84 -7.21 6.08 14.68
C LYS A 84 -8.36 5.08 14.79
N ASN A 85 -9.46 5.50 15.40
CA ASN A 85 -10.64 4.66 15.60
C ASN A 85 -11.27 4.22 14.26
N GLU A 86 -11.31 5.11 13.27
CA GLU A 86 -11.76 4.79 11.92
C GLU A 86 -10.89 3.68 11.28
N MET A 87 -9.57 3.81 11.34
CA MET A 87 -8.64 2.83 10.76
C MET A 87 -8.75 1.47 11.44
N ILE A 88 -8.83 1.44 12.77
CA ILE A 88 -8.97 0.20 13.53
C ILE A 88 -10.30 -0.49 13.21
N ASN A 89 -11.42 0.23 13.33
CA ASN A 89 -12.75 -0.38 13.27
C ASN A 89 -13.18 -0.73 11.84
N ASN A 90 -12.82 0.09 10.85
CA ASN A 90 -13.31 -0.09 9.48
C ASN A 90 -12.36 -0.95 8.62
N PHE A 91 -11.09 -1.06 8.98
CA PHE A 91 -10.11 -1.76 8.16
C PHE A 91 -9.35 -2.88 8.87
N LEU A 92 -8.81 -2.63 10.07
CA LEU A 92 -7.97 -3.61 10.74
C LEU A 92 -8.76 -4.74 11.39
N LYS A 93 -9.82 -4.41 12.16
CA LYS A 93 -10.65 -5.42 12.85
C LYS A 93 -11.44 -6.34 11.90
N PRO A 94 -12.03 -5.84 10.80
CA PRO A 94 -12.70 -6.71 9.83
C PRO A 94 -11.76 -7.66 9.09
N GLY A 95 -10.46 -7.40 9.12
CA GLY A 95 -9.41 -8.10 8.38
C GLY A 95 -9.00 -7.33 7.13
N LEU A 96 -7.69 -7.36 6.86
CA LEU A 96 -7.13 -6.70 5.68
C LEU A 96 -7.22 -7.62 4.46
N GLN A 97 -7.62 -7.05 3.34
CA GLN A 97 -7.45 -7.68 2.04
C GLN A 97 -6.06 -7.40 1.52
N ASP A 98 -5.50 -8.36 0.79
CA ASP A 98 -4.19 -8.20 0.18
C ASP A 98 -4.21 -7.09 -0.87
N LEU A 99 -3.14 -6.31 -0.89
CA LEU A 99 -3.03 -5.16 -1.78
C LEU A 99 -2.47 -5.59 -3.13
N CYS A 100 -3.22 -5.34 -4.20
CA CYS A 100 -2.69 -5.49 -5.55
C CYS A 100 -1.59 -4.45 -5.80
N VAL A 101 -0.39 -4.91 -6.17
CA VAL A 101 0.83 -4.09 -6.26
C VAL A 101 1.47 -4.09 -7.65
N SER A 102 0.83 -4.69 -8.64
CA SER A 102 1.24 -4.61 -10.04
C SER A 102 0.07 -4.51 -11.00
N ARG A 103 0.34 -4.14 -12.25
CA ARG A 103 -0.61 -4.08 -13.36
C ARG A 103 0.04 -4.61 -14.62
N THR A 104 -0.78 -5.18 -15.51
CA THR A 104 -0.41 -5.59 -16.87
C THR A 104 -1.12 -4.79 -17.94
N SER A 105 -2.21 -4.12 -17.59
CA SER A 105 -3.10 -3.38 -18.50
C SER A 105 -2.44 -2.16 -19.16
N PHE A 106 -1.36 -1.64 -18.59
CA PHE A 106 -0.58 -0.55 -19.18
C PHE A 106 0.93 -0.82 -19.03
N LYS A 107 1.73 -0.18 -19.90
CA LYS A 107 3.18 -0.40 -19.97
C LYS A 107 4.02 0.76 -19.41
N TRP A 108 3.39 1.90 -19.14
CA TRP A 108 4.08 3.04 -18.57
C TRP A 108 4.21 2.88 -17.06
N GLY A 109 5.42 2.98 -16.54
CA GLY A 109 5.69 2.85 -15.12
C GLY A 109 7.02 2.13 -14.86
N ILE A 110 7.24 1.79 -13.59
CA ILE A 110 8.42 1.04 -13.15
C ILE A 110 8.18 -0.45 -13.43
N PRO A 111 8.93 -1.10 -14.33
CA PRO A 111 8.73 -2.52 -14.59
C PRO A 111 9.15 -3.35 -13.37
N VAL A 112 8.48 -4.48 -13.17
CA VAL A 112 8.97 -5.53 -12.27
C VAL A 112 10.18 -6.19 -12.96
N ASP A 113 11.37 -6.07 -12.38
CA ASP A 113 12.64 -6.43 -13.03
C ASP A 113 12.74 -7.90 -13.43
N PHE A 114 12.17 -8.79 -12.63
CA PHE A 114 12.14 -10.24 -12.90
C PHE A 114 10.91 -10.71 -13.68
N ASP A 115 9.93 -9.82 -13.94
CA ASP A 115 8.72 -10.08 -14.73
C ASP A 115 8.28 -8.82 -15.50
N PRO A 116 8.95 -8.50 -16.63
CA PRO A 116 8.74 -7.25 -17.36
C PRO A 116 7.34 -7.07 -17.99
N GLY A 117 6.50 -8.09 -17.92
CA GLY A 117 5.08 -7.99 -18.30
C GLY A 117 4.26 -7.17 -17.32
N HIS A 118 4.78 -6.96 -16.11
CA HIS A 118 4.13 -6.22 -15.05
C HIS A 118 4.83 -4.89 -14.79
N VAL A 119 4.05 -3.86 -14.45
CA VAL A 119 4.55 -2.61 -13.88
C VAL A 119 4.11 -2.50 -12.42
N VAL A 120 4.98 -1.91 -11.59
CA VAL A 120 4.69 -1.69 -10.17
C VAL A 120 3.54 -0.70 -10.04
N TYR A 121 2.54 -1.05 -9.23
CA TYR A 121 1.42 -0.18 -8.95
C TYR A 121 1.80 0.93 -7.97
N VAL A 122 1.20 2.09 -8.15
CA VAL A 122 1.61 3.40 -7.59
C VAL A 122 1.97 3.40 -6.10
N TRP A 123 1.29 2.63 -5.25
CA TRP A 123 1.48 2.77 -3.80
C TRP A 123 2.80 2.19 -3.28
N ILE A 124 3.36 1.17 -3.91
CA ILE A 124 4.73 0.71 -3.56
C ILE A 124 5.75 1.81 -3.88
N ASP A 125 5.59 2.47 -5.02
CA ASP A 125 6.46 3.56 -5.42
C ASP A 125 6.26 4.80 -4.54
N ALA A 126 5.03 5.29 -4.46
CA ALA A 126 4.69 6.51 -3.73
C ALA A 126 5.10 6.45 -2.25
N LEU A 127 4.85 5.33 -1.57
CA LEU A 127 5.19 5.19 -0.15
C LEU A 127 6.70 4.98 0.06
N SER A 128 7.36 4.20 -0.79
CA SER A 128 8.81 4.00 -0.67
C SER A 128 9.61 5.28 -0.88
N ASN A 129 9.04 6.30 -1.52
CA ASN A 129 9.71 7.59 -1.75
C ASN A 129 10.17 8.24 -0.43
N TYR A 130 9.44 8.08 0.67
CA TYR A 130 9.82 8.65 1.98
C TYR A 130 11.19 8.18 2.46
N ILE A 131 11.58 6.97 2.14
CA ILE A 131 12.89 6.42 2.53
C ILE A 131 13.90 6.46 1.39
N THR A 132 13.48 6.23 0.14
CA THR A 132 14.41 6.20 -1.00
C THR A 132 15.00 7.57 -1.30
N SER A 133 14.26 8.66 -1.10
CA SER A 133 14.77 10.04 -1.20
C SER A 133 15.86 10.36 -0.17
N LEU A 134 15.89 9.64 0.94
CA LEU A 134 16.92 9.75 1.97
C LEU A 134 18.13 8.84 1.71
N GLY A 135 18.10 8.01 0.68
CA GLY A 135 19.17 7.07 0.38
C GLY A 135 19.00 5.71 1.05
N PHE A 136 17.76 5.27 1.29
CA PHE A 136 17.49 3.90 1.69
C PHE A 136 17.96 2.91 0.62
N ASP A 137 18.66 1.86 1.03
CA ASP A 137 19.04 0.74 0.18
C ASP A 137 18.51 -0.58 0.77
N ALA A 138 17.79 -1.35 -0.05
CA ALA A 138 17.21 -2.62 0.36
C ALA A 138 18.25 -3.69 0.75
N ASP A 139 19.51 -3.51 0.35
CA ASP A 139 20.63 -4.38 0.69
C ASP A 139 21.32 -3.96 2.02
N GLY A 140 20.80 -2.92 2.71
CA GLY A 140 21.28 -2.45 4.00
C GLY A 140 22.41 -1.39 3.94
N ASN A 141 22.84 -1.01 2.74
CA ASN A 141 23.88 0.03 2.53
C ASN A 141 23.25 1.42 2.49
N HIS A 142 22.52 1.79 3.54
CA HIS A 142 21.81 3.06 3.60
C HIS A 142 22.74 4.27 3.57
N GLY A 143 22.28 5.34 2.92
CA GLY A 143 22.96 6.64 2.89
C GLY A 143 22.88 7.38 4.23
N ASP A 144 23.73 8.42 4.36
CA ASP A 144 23.84 9.20 5.59
C ASP A 144 22.56 9.96 5.94
N LEU A 145 21.82 10.43 4.94
CA LEU A 145 20.54 11.11 5.18
C LEU A 145 19.50 10.17 5.78
N TYR A 146 19.45 8.91 5.31
CA TYR A 146 18.57 7.91 5.87
C TYR A 146 18.92 7.65 7.35
N ARG A 147 20.17 7.39 7.65
CA ARG A 147 20.64 7.14 9.02
C ARG A 147 20.39 8.31 9.97
N LYS A 148 20.40 9.54 9.44
CA LYS A 148 20.22 10.76 10.23
C LYS A 148 18.76 11.12 10.45
N TYR A 149 17.89 10.93 9.44
CA TYR A 149 16.53 11.48 9.45
C TYR A 149 15.43 10.43 9.52
N TRP A 150 15.72 9.14 9.29
CA TRP A 150 14.75 8.10 9.49
C TRP A 150 14.90 7.44 10.87
N PRO A 151 13.81 7.13 11.62
CA PRO A 151 12.41 7.32 11.22
C PRO A 151 11.94 8.77 11.29
N ALA A 152 10.94 9.10 10.46
CA ALA A 152 10.29 10.40 10.50
C ALA A 152 9.59 10.65 11.84
N ASP A 153 9.66 11.87 12.35
CA ASP A 153 8.92 12.25 13.57
C ASP A 153 7.41 12.31 13.31
N VAL A 154 7.01 12.86 12.15
CA VAL A 154 5.61 12.92 11.76
C VAL A 154 5.43 12.89 10.25
N HIS A 155 4.43 12.13 9.78
CA HIS A 155 3.84 12.27 8.45
C HIS A 155 2.58 13.12 8.55
N ILE A 156 2.58 14.31 7.96
CA ILE A 156 1.38 15.16 7.85
C ILE A 156 0.77 14.93 6.49
N ILE A 157 -0.45 14.39 6.44
CA ILE A 157 -1.10 13.95 5.21
C ILE A 157 -2.57 14.39 5.15
N GLY A 158 -3.13 14.46 3.95
CA GLY A 158 -4.56 14.61 3.75
C GLY A 158 -5.35 13.37 4.20
N LYS A 159 -6.56 13.58 4.68
CA LYS A 159 -7.45 12.49 5.15
C LYS A 159 -7.71 11.41 4.09
N ASP A 160 -7.69 11.78 2.82
CA ASP A 160 -8.01 10.87 1.70
C ASP A 160 -6.97 9.76 1.53
N ILE A 161 -5.74 10.00 1.97
CA ILE A 161 -4.64 9.04 1.89
C ILE A 161 -4.24 8.48 3.27
N LEU A 162 -5.07 8.67 4.27
CA LEU A 162 -4.80 8.23 5.65
C LEU A 162 -4.56 6.72 5.74
N ARG A 163 -5.41 5.91 5.11
CA ARG A 163 -5.28 4.45 5.10
C ARG A 163 -3.93 3.98 4.56
N PHE A 164 -3.43 4.65 3.52
CA PHE A 164 -2.15 4.31 2.92
C PHE A 164 -0.98 4.57 3.86
N HIS A 165 -1.05 5.59 4.72
CA HIS A 165 0.02 5.99 5.63
C HIS A 165 -0.08 5.36 7.01
N THR A 166 -1.26 4.92 7.43
CA THR A 166 -1.48 4.30 8.74
C THR A 166 -1.57 2.78 8.69
N ILE A 167 -1.80 2.20 7.51
CA ILE A 167 -1.91 0.75 7.32
C ILE A 167 -0.86 0.24 6.33
N TYR A 168 -0.90 0.66 5.06
CA TYR A 168 -0.04 0.07 4.03
C TYR A 168 1.44 0.40 4.24
N TRP A 169 1.74 1.65 4.54
CA TRP A 169 3.11 2.10 4.77
C TRP A 169 3.77 1.44 5.98
N PRO A 170 3.15 1.44 7.17
CA PRO A 170 3.69 0.72 8.31
C PRO A 170 3.88 -0.77 8.06
N ILE A 171 2.94 -1.44 7.39
CA ILE A 171 3.08 -2.86 7.05
C ILE A 171 4.26 -3.08 6.10
N MET A 172 4.44 -2.22 5.11
CA MET A 172 5.56 -2.30 4.18
C MET A 172 6.91 -2.12 4.91
N LEU A 173 7.00 -1.17 5.84
CA LEU A 173 8.17 -0.98 6.69
C LEU A 173 8.42 -2.20 7.60
N MET A 174 7.37 -2.75 8.21
CA MET A 174 7.48 -3.98 9.02
C MET A 174 8.00 -5.16 8.21
N ALA A 175 7.58 -5.30 6.96
CA ALA A 175 8.04 -6.35 6.06
C ALA A 175 9.50 -6.15 5.63
N LEU A 176 9.92 -4.91 5.46
CA LEU A 176 11.31 -4.55 5.16
C LEU A 176 12.24 -4.68 6.38
N GLY A 177 11.67 -4.77 7.60
CA GLY A 177 12.44 -4.77 8.85
C GLY A 177 12.88 -3.37 9.29
N GLU A 178 12.22 -2.32 8.76
CA GLU A 178 12.57 -0.93 9.01
C GLU A 178 11.73 -0.30 10.14
N PRO A 179 12.26 0.69 10.87
CA PRO A 179 11.52 1.38 11.90
C PRO A 179 10.35 2.18 11.32
N LEU A 180 9.24 2.23 12.08
CA LEU A 180 8.06 2.99 11.70
C LEU A 180 8.25 4.49 11.99
N PRO A 181 7.54 5.40 11.27
CA PRO A 181 7.43 6.80 11.67
C PRO A 181 6.80 6.88 13.07
N LYS A 182 7.17 7.91 13.84
CA LYS A 182 6.65 8.05 15.21
C LYS A 182 5.17 8.44 15.23
N GLN A 183 4.73 9.21 14.23
CA GLN A 183 3.35 9.68 14.13
C GLN A 183 2.89 9.86 12.70
N VAL A 184 1.61 9.58 12.45
CA VAL A 184 0.88 9.97 11.24
C VAL A 184 -0.28 10.88 11.63
N PHE A 185 -0.29 12.11 11.13
CA PHE A 185 -1.33 13.09 11.38
C PHE A 185 -2.17 13.32 10.12
N GLY A 186 -3.46 12.96 10.22
CA GLY A 186 -4.43 13.16 9.14
C GLY A 186 -5.09 14.53 9.23
N HIS A 187 -4.68 15.45 8.36
CA HIS A 187 -5.30 16.77 8.23
C HIS A 187 -6.68 16.66 7.56
N PRO A 188 -7.70 17.44 8.01
CA PRO A 188 -9.04 17.48 7.41
C PRO A 188 -9.06 17.81 5.93
#